data_151a905df13b1d4336cfa21d399246b3
#
_entry.id   151a905df13b1d4336cfa21d399246b3
#
_cell.length_a   1.000
_cell.length_b   1.000
_cell.length_c   1.000
_cell.angle_alpha   90.00
_cell.angle_beta   90.00
_cell.angle_gamma   90.00
#
_symmetry.space_group_name_H-M   'P 1'
#
loop_
_entity.id
_entity.type
_entity.pdbx_description
1 polymer ?
#
loop_
_entity_poly.entity_id
_entity_poly.type
_entity_poly.pdbx_seq_one_letter_code
_entity_poly.pdbx_strand_id
1 'polypeptide(L)'
;AVERIVIFWQSQSMEDRQKYAGIIGLDIDDKHKEIIGLPFPKGLISTTLSGYYQDGGKGDKKLVYRTDIIKQTPKYPIFRGENYVGLNYKYLIIDQNYELLVLNEPLIIVDYQSDGSSSSMYRQYWRNPKGWSFYRKFEMTHSLSFKRRFQVCIHYVSSSIICKNRNFIAESPCKLLTILAVPLGCLLYWKIKHSVKHQ
;
A
#
# COMPACT_ATOMS: atom_id res chain seq x y z
N ALA A 1 12.92 12.60 15.54
CA ALA A 1 11.86 11.62 15.28
C ALA A 1 11.91 10.44 16.24
N VAL A 2 13.01 9.68 16.30
CA VAL A 2 13.11 8.44 17.12
C VAL A 2 12.78 8.70 18.59
N GLU A 3 13.39 9.70 19.22
CA GLU A 3 13.13 10.07 20.62
C GLU A 3 11.63 10.37 20.85
N ARG A 4 11.02 11.12 19.95
CA ARG A 4 9.59 11.47 20.03
C ARG A 4 8.69 10.24 19.93
N ILE A 5 9.01 9.30 19.03
CA ILE A 5 8.33 8.02 18.88
C ILE A 5 8.44 7.20 20.17
N VAL A 6 9.65 7.12 20.76
CA VAL A 6 9.90 6.37 22.00
C VAL A 6 9.12 6.98 23.17
N ILE A 7 9.18 8.29 23.36
CA ILE A 7 8.44 8.99 24.43
C ILE A 7 6.95 8.73 24.29
N PHE A 8 6.39 8.93 23.10
CA PHE A 8 4.97 8.70 22.84
C PHE A 8 4.56 7.25 23.12
N TRP A 9 5.38 6.28 22.65
CA TRP A 9 5.09 4.85 22.88
C TRP A 9 5.19 4.48 24.37
N GLN A 10 6.16 5.02 25.08
CA GLN A 10 6.35 4.75 26.52
C GLN A 10 5.28 5.42 27.39
N SER A 11 4.68 6.51 26.93
CA SER A 11 3.56 7.16 27.64
C SER A 11 2.24 6.35 27.59
N GLN A 12 2.15 5.36 26.70
CA GLN A 12 0.97 4.49 26.62
C GLN A 12 1.00 3.42 27.71
N SER A 13 -0.17 3.00 28.18
CA SER A 13 -0.30 1.89 29.13
C SER A 13 0.29 0.59 28.57
N MET A 14 0.61 -0.36 29.45
CA MET A 14 1.05 -1.70 29.00
C MET A 14 -0.02 -2.40 28.19
N GLU A 15 -1.30 -2.25 28.57
CA GLU A 15 -2.45 -2.80 27.88
C GLU A 15 -2.58 -2.21 26.47
N ASP A 16 -2.52 -0.88 26.33
CA ASP A 16 -2.57 -0.21 25.02
C ASP A 16 -1.41 -0.65 24.12
N ARG A 17 -0.20 -0.75 24.67
CA ARG A 17 0.96 -1.22 23.89
C ARG A 17 0.81 -2.65 23.37
N GLN A 18 0.01 -3.50 24.04
CA GLN A 18 -0.30 -4.84 23.55
C GLN A 18 -1.39 -4.82 22.48
N LYS A 19 -2.35 -3.91 22.56
CA LYS A 19 -3.49 -3.79 21.66
C LYS A 19 -3.11 -3.26 20.28
N TYR A 20 -2.12 -2.35 20.17
CA TYR A 20 -1.77 -1.68 18.93
C TYR A 20 -0.52 -2.28 18.27
N ALA A 21 -0.50 -2.26 16.92
CA ALA A 21 0.65 -2.74 16.14
C ALA A 21 1.84 -1.77 16.16
N GLY A 22 1.64 -0.52 16.58
CA GLY A 22 2.66 0.51 16.57
C GLY A 22 2.06 1.90 16.41
N ILE A 23 2.74 2.76 15.67
CA ILE A 23 2.40 4.18 15.52
C ILE A 23 2.29 4.53 14.04
N ILE A 24 1.35 5.41 13.72
CA ILE A 24 1.27 6.09 12.42
C ILE A 24 1.43 7.61 12.63
N GLY A 25 2.34 8.23 11.87
CA GLY A 25 2.63 9.65 11.96
C GLY A 25 2.66 10.34 10.60
N LEU A 26 3.03 11.61 10.59
CA LEU A 26 3.05 12.45 9.39
C LEU A 26 4.43 12.45 8.73
N ASP A 27 4.43 12.58 7.39
CA ASP A 27 5.59 12.85 6.58
C ASP A 27 5.57 14.33 6.15
N ILE A 28 6.76 14.96 6.07
CA ILE A 28 6.96 16.32 5.55
C ILE A 28 7.76 16.25 4.27
N ASP A 29 7.36 17.01 3.26
CA ASP A 29 8.15 17.26 2.06
C ASP A 29 9.37 18.12 2.38
N ASP A 30 10.56 17.69 1.92
CA ASP A 30 11.79 18.41 2.21
C ASP A 30 11.87 19.79 1.55
N LYS A 31 11.32 19.92 0.35
CA LYS A 31 11.40 21.16 -0.45
C LYS A 31 10.48 22.24 0.08
N HIS A 32 9.22 21.88 0.37
CA HIS A 32 8.20 22.83 0.77
C HIS A 32 8.04 22.93 2.29
N LYS A 33 8.61 21.99 3.06
CA LYS A 33 8.46 21.86 4.52
C LYS A 33 6.98 21.75 4.96
N GLU A 34 6.14 21.18 4.09
CA GLU A 34 4.71 20.99 4.30
C GLU A 34 4.38 19.51 4.54
N ILE A 35 3.28 19.26 5.26
CA ILE A 35 2.77 17.91 5.47
C ILE A 35 2.37 17.30 4.13
N ILE A 36 2.86 16.08 3.85
CA ILE A 36 2.50 15.34 2.66
C ILE A 36 1.05 14.84 2.80
N GLY A 37 0.17 15.41 1.97
CA GLY A 37 -1.25 15.12 1.96
C GLY A 37 -2.02 15.81 3.08
N LEU A 38 -2.76 15.06 3.90
CA LEU A 38 -3.61 15.62 4.96
C LEU A 38 -3.10 15.19 6.35
N PRO A 39 -3.20 16.08 7.36
CA PRO A 39 -3.03 15.66 8.76
C PRO A 39 -4.15 14.69 9.15
N PHE A 40 -3.96 13.99 10.26
CA PHE A 40 -5.04 13.17 10.82
C PHE A 40 -6.16 14.06 11.39
N PRO A 41 -7.43 13.58 11.34
CA PRO A 41 -8.54 14.27 11.98
C PRO A 41 -8.26 14.53 13.46
N LYS A 42 -8.70 15.69 13.97
CA LYS A 42 -8.57 16.00 15.39
C LYS A 42 -9.30 14.96 16.24
N GLY A 43 -8.64 14.45 17.27
CA GLY A 43 -9.21 13.47 18.17
C GLY A 43 -9.15 12.02 17.68
N LEU A 44 -8.61 11.75 16.50
CA LEU A 44 -8.38 10.39 16.05
C LEU A 44 -7.24 9.76 16.86
N ILE A 45 -7.57 8.75 17.68
CA ILE A 45 -6.64 8.08 18.58
C ILE A 45 -5.88 6.97 17.87
N SER A 46 -6.57 6.19 17.06
CA SER A 46 -6.01 5.04 16.32
C SER A 46 -6.71 4.83 14.99
N THR A 47 -6.04 4.18 14.07
CA THR A 47 -6.59 3.77 12.77
C THR A 47 -5.74 2.67 12.17
N THR A 48 -6.29 1.90 11.24
CA THR A 48 -5.49 1.08 10.34
C THR A 48 -4.96 1.95 9.18
N LEU A 49 -3.89 1.54 8.51
CA LEU A 49 -3.41 2.25 7.32
C LEU A 49 -4.48 2.27 6.22
N SER A 50 -5.13 1.14 5.99
CA SER A 50 -6.19 1.03 4.99
C SER A 50 -7.43 1.83 5.38
N GLY A 51 -7.82 1.85 6.65
CA GLY A 51 -8.93 2.65 7.18
C GLY A 51 -8.72 4.14 6.95
N TYR A 52 -7.54 4.66 7.30
CA TYR A 52 -7.21 6.07 7.07
C TYR A 52 -7.44 6.50 5.60
N TYR A 53 -7.00 5.71 4.63
CA TYR A 53 -7.20 6.04 3.21
C TYR A 53 -8.65 5.85 2.75
N GLN A 54 -9.40 4.91 3.33
CA GLN A 54 -10.83 4.73 3.02
C GLN A 54 -11.68 5.87 3.51
N ASP A 55 -11.32 6.45 4.66
CA ASP A 55 -11.97 7.60 5.27
C ASP A 55 -11.56 8.94 4.62
N GLY A 56 -10.87 8.88 3.47
CA GLY A 56 -10.50 10.05 2.69
C GLY A 56 -9.13 10.63 3.01
N GLY A 57 -8.33 9.95 3.81
CA GLY A 57 -6.94 10.32 4.09
C GLY A 57 -6.08 10.37 2.82
N LYS A 58 -5.06 11.23 2.82
CA LYS A 58 -4.19 11.47 1.66
C LYS A 58 -2.73 11.62 2.07
N GLY A 59 -1.85 11.34 1.10
CA GLY A 59 -0.40 11.48 1.24
C GLY A 59 0.24 10.35 2.03
N ASP A 60 1.55 10.21 1.88
CA ASP A 60 2.31 9.18 2.58
C ASP A 60 2.32 9.43 4.09
N LYS A 61 2.44 8.37 4.86
CA LYS A 61 2.43 8.39 6.32
C LYS A 61 3.57 7.56 6.86
N LYS A 62 4.22 8.04 7.91
CA LYS A 62 5.25 7.29 8.62
C LYS A 62 4.63 6.16 9.44
N LEU A 63 5.02 4.94 9.12
CA LEU A 63 4.61 3.74 9.83
C LEU A 63 5.75 3.22 10.71
N VAL A 64 5.46 2.98 11.98
CA VAL A 64 6.40 2.42 12.95
C VAL A 64 5.72 1.21 13.59
N TYR A 65 6.15 0.01 13.22
CA TYR A 65 5.56 -1.23 13.71
C TYR A 65 6.37 -1.86 14.83
N ARG A 66 5.68 -2.51 15.74
CA ARG A 66 6.29 -3.44 16.70
C ARG A 66 6.99 -4.57 15.95
N THR A 67 8.21 -4.85 16.37
CA THR A 67 9.07 -5.85 15.71
C THR A 67 8.50 -7.26 15.78
N ASP A 68 7.85 -7.62 16.90
CA ASP A 68 7.21 -8.91 17.09
C ASP A 68 6.04 -9.13 16.12
N ILE A 69 5.20 -8.10 15.89
CA ILE A 69 4.07 -8.17 14.97
C ILE A 69 4.56 -8.25 13.51
N ILE A 70 5.48 -7.37 13.09
CA ILE A 70 5.96 -7.40 11.70
C ILE A 70 6.72 -8.69 11.36
N LYS A 71 7.39 -9.31 12.33
CA LYS A 71 8.07 -10.60 12.16
C LYS A 71 7.10 -11.79 12.01
N GLN A 72 5.89 -11.69 12.54
CA GLN A 72 4.86 -12.73 12.38
C GLN A 72 4.19 -12.70 11.01
N THR A 73 4.31 -11.57 10.27
CA THR A 73 3.75 -11.51 8.92
C THR A 73 4.54 -12.39 7.95
N PRO A 74 3.88 -13.01 6.95
CA PRO A 74 4.57 -13.78 5.92
C PRO A 74 5.64 -12.94 5.21
N LYS A 75 6.72 -13.60 4.78
CA LYS A 75 7.75 -12.95 3.95
C LYS A 75 7.15 -12.51 2.62
N TYR A 76 7.69 -11.44 2.04
CA TYR A 76 7.35 -11.10 0.66
C TYR A 76 7.74 -12.23 -0.29
N PRO A 77 6.86 -12.63 -1.21
CA PRO A 77 7.23 -13.63 -2.22
C PRO A 77 8.29 -13.06 -3.16
N ILE A 78 9.16 -13.95 -3.64
CA ILE A 78 10.23 -13.60 -4.58
C ILE A 78 9.85 -14.14 -5.95
N PHE A 79 9.85 -13.28 -6.96
CA PHE A 79 9.61 -13.65 -8.35
C PHE A 79 10.90 -13.47 -9.14
N ARG A 80 11.33 -14.56 -9.82
CA ARG A 80 12.57 -14.53 -10.62
C ARG A 80 12.49 -13.43 -11.69
N GLY A 81 13.49 -12.54 -11.70
CA GLY A 81 13.59 -11.42 -12.62
C GLY A 81 12.79 -10.17 -12.21
N GLU A 82 12.16 -10.18 -11.04
CA GLU A 82 11.45 -9.05 -10.46
C GLU A 82 12.04 -8.68 -9.10
N ASN A 83 12.03 -7.41 -8.77
CA ASN A 83 12.61 -6.89 -7.54
C ASN A 83 11.60 -6.12 -6.65
N TYR A 84 10.30 -6.22 -6.97
CA TYR A 84 9.28 -5.49 -6.25
C TYR A 84 7.98 -6.29 -6.09
N VAL A 85 7.43 -6.21 -4.90
CA VAL A 85 6.05 -6.60 -4.55
C VAL A 85 5.42 -5.44 -3.80
N GLY A 86 4.10 -5.21 -3.94
CA GLY A 86 3.41 -4.13 -3.25
C GLY A 86 3.67 -4.13 -1.74
N LEU A 87 4.25 -3.06 -1.22
CA LEU A 87 4.65 -2.95 0.19
C LEU A 87 3.46 -3.10 1.15
N ASN A 88 2.29 -2.66 0.73
CA ASN A 88 1.06 -2.75 1.50
C ASN A 88 0.60 -4.19 1.79
N TYR A 89 1.22 -5.21 1.18
CA TYR A 89 0.92 -6.62 1.46
C TYR A 89 0.97 -6.93 2.96
N LYS A 90 2.08 -6.59 3.62
CA LYS A 90 2.23 -6.82 5.07
C LYS A 90 1.31 -5.92 5.90
N TYR A 91 1.13 -4.67 5.47
CA TYR A 91 0.29 -3.73 6.20
C TYR A 91 -1.17 -4.16 6.20
N LEU A 92 -1.68 -4.64 5.06
CA LEU A 92 -3.03 -5.19 4.98
C LEU A 92 -3.23 -6.44 5.86
N ILE A 93 -2.20 -7.26 6.06
CA ILE A 93 -2.25 -8.40 6.98
C ILE A 93 -2.35 -7.90 8.43
N ILE A 94 -1.55 -6.92 8.81
CA ILE A 94 -1.55 -6.35 10.15
C ILE A 94 -2.89 -5.65 10.44
N ASP A 95 -3.39 -4.88 9.47
CA ASP A 95 -4.66 -4.15 9.55
C ASP A 95 -5.88 -5.05 9.82
N GLN A 96 -5.78 -6.38 9.59
CA GLN A 96 -6.87 -7.31 9.92
C GLN A 96 -7.07 -7.49 11.42
N ASN A 97 -6.03 -7.30 12.22
CA ASN A 97 -6.06 -7.65 13.64
C ASN A 97 -5.64 -6.49 14.55
N TYR A 98 -5.00 -5.46 14.00
CA TYR A 98 -4.41 -4.39 14.79
C TYR A 98 -4.63 -3.03 14.13
N GLU A 99 -4.73 -2.01 14.95
CA GLU A 99 -4.64 -0.61 14.58
C GLU A 99 -3.27 -0.05 14.96
N LEU A 100 -2.98 1.15 14.47
CA LEU A 100 -1.82 1.97 14.80
C LEU A 100 -2.28 3.17 15.62
N LEU A 101 -1.58 3.50 16.68
CA LEU A 101 -1.79 4.74 17.43
C LEU A 101 -1.40 5.94 16.57
N VAL A 102 -2.25 6.95 16.55
CA VAL A 102 -2.01 8.17 15.78
C VAL A 102 -1.12 9.13 16.57
N LEU A 103 0.06 9.43 16.03
CA LEU A 103 0.89 10.55 16.45
C LEU A 103 0.81 11.64 15.38
N ASN A 104 -0.09 12.59 15.56
CA ASN A 104 -0.40 13.66 14.57
C ASN A 104 0.72 14.71 14.52
N GLU A 105 1.96 14.23 14.39
CA GLU A 105 3.19 15.02 14.33
C GLU A 105 4.06 14.55 13.19
N PRO A 106 4.89 15.44 12.61
CA PRO A 106 5.88 15.08 11.62
C PRO A 106 6.96 14.17 12.21
N LEU A 107 7.14 12.98 11.62
CA LEU A 107 8.11 11.99 12.08
C LEU A 107 9.25 11.77 11.10
N ILE A 108 9.10 12.17 9.84
CA ILE A 108 10.15 12.03 8.82
C ILE A 108 10.07 13.17 7.81
N ILE A 109 11.23 13.54 7.28
CA ILE A 109 11.37 14.43 6.12
C ILE A 109 11.61 13.54 4.90
N VAL A 110 10.83 13.75 3.85
CA VAL A 110 10.88 12.97 2.61
C VAL A 110 11.32 13.87 1.46
N ASP A 111 12.36 13.45 0.74
CA ASP A 111 12.76 14.06 -0.52
C ASP A 111 12.40 13.12 -1.67
N TYR A 112 11.43 13.51 -2.48
CA TYR A 112 11.00 12.73 -3.65
C TYR A 112 11.98 12.94 -4.81
N GLN A 113 12.70 11.88 -5.15
CA GLN A 113 13.60 11.88 -6.30
C GLN A 113 12.81 11.81 -7.62
N SER A 114 13.26 12.53 -8.64
CA SER A 114 12.60 12.56 -9.95
C SER A 114 12.58 11.19 -10.66
N ASP A 115 13.57 10.33 -10.39
CA ASP A 115 13.68 8.96 -10.87
C ASP A 115 13.15 7.90 -9.89
N GLY A 116 12.57 8.34 -8.77
CA GLY A 116 12.02 7.48 -7.72
C GLY A 116 10.90 6.57 -8.18
N SER A 117 10.66 5.51 -7.41
CA SER A 117 9.61 4.51 -7.72
C SER A 117 8.21 5.13 -7.84
N SER A 118 7.90 6.15 -7.04
CA SER A 118 6.60 6.84 -7.05
C SER A 118 6.39 7.66 -8.33
N SER A 119 7.45 8.25 -8.89
CA SER A 119 7.39 9.04 -10.13
C SER A 119 7.27 8.17 -11.40
N SER A 120 7.56 6.87 -11.30
CA SER A 120 7.63 5.93 -12.42
C SER A 120 6.77 4.67 -12.24
N MET A 121 5.53 4.84 -11.72
CA MET A 121 4.63 3.70 -11.42
C MET A 121 4.35 2.79 -12.62
N TYR A 122 4.20 3.33 -13.83
CA TYR A 122 3.98 2.48 -15.02
C TYR A 122 5.20 1.62 -15.34
N ARG A 123 6.41 2.15 -15.12
CA ARG A 123 7.66 1.37 -15.23
C ARG A 123 7.72 0.27 -14.19
N GLN A 124 7.27 0.53 -12.96
CA GLN A 124 7.16 -0.47 -11.91
C GLN A 124 6.18 -1.60 -12.28
N TYR A 125 4.99 -1.26 -12.81
CA TYR A 125 4.02 -2.25 -13.27
C TYR A 125 4.57 -3.12 -14.40
N TRP A 126 5.32 -2.52 -15.31
CA TRP A 126 5.91 -3.22 -16.44
C TRP A 126 7.06 -4.15 -16.03
N ARG A 127 7.90 -3.71 -15.11
CA ARG A 127 9.08 -4.47 -14.66
C ARG A 127 8.76 -5.57 -13.66
N ASN A 128 7.66 -5.45 -12.90
CA ASN A 128 7.33 -6.34 -11.80
C ASN A 128 5.88 -6.88 -11.89
N PRO A 129 5.45 -7.40 -13.06
CA PRO A 129 4.04 -7.74 -13.26
C PRO A 129 3.56 -8.91 -12.42
N LYS A 130 4.42 -9.88 -12.08
CA LYS A 130 4.05 -11.03 -11.22
C LYS A 130 3.88 -10.58 -9.77
N GLY A 131 4.79 -9.75 -9.26
CA GLY A 131 4.70 -9.17 -7.92
C GLY A 131 3.44 -8.32 -7.76
N TRP A 132 3.11 -7.51 -8.78
CA TRP A 132 1.87 -6.76 -8.79
C TRP A 132 0.63 -7.64 -8.93
N SER A 133 0.66 -8.67 -9.78
CA SER A 133 -0.46 -9.63 -9.92
C SER A 133 -0.72 -10.36 -8.59
N PHE A 134 0.32 -10.81 -7.90
CA PHE A 134 0.21 -11.40 -6.57
C PHE A 134 -0.43 -10.43 -5.57
N TYR A 135 0.11 -9.21 -5.47
CA TYR A 135 -0.41 -8.20 -4.55
C TYR A 135 -1.88 -7.86 -4.84
N ARG A 136 -2.27 -7.72 -6.11
CA ARG A 136 -3.66 -7.44 -6.49
C ARG A 136 -4.62 -8.57 -6.13
N LYS A 137 -4.23 -9.84 -6.30
CA LYS A 137 -5.04 -10.98 -5.82
C LYS A 137 -5.28 -10.89 -4.31
N PHE A 138 -4.23 -10.58 -3.56
CA PHE A 138 -4.34 -10.40 -2.11
C PHE A 138 -5.24 -9.19 -1.75
N GLU A 139 -5.04 -8.06 -2.40
CA GLU A 139 -5.84 -6.85 -2.16
C GLU A 139 -7.33 -7.04 -2.48
N MET A 140 -7.69 -7.85 -3.50
CA MET A 140 -9.09 -8.19 -3.82
C MET A 140 -9.83 -8.83 -2.65
N THR A 141 -9.16 -9.68 -1.88
CA THR A 141 -9.77 -10.39 -0.74
C THR A 141 -9.84 -9.52 0.52
N HIS A 142 -9.04 -8.46 0.60
CA HIS A 142 -8.93 -7.58 1.77
C HIS A 142 -9.51 -6.18 1.55
N SER A 143 -9.98 -5.88 0.33
CA SER A 143 -10.62 -4.59 0.03
C SER A 143 -12.03 -4.53 0.60
N LEU A 144 -12.32 -3.50 1.39
CA LEU A 144 -13.62 -3.31 2.03
C LEU A 144 -14.66 -2.73 1.07
N SER A 145 -14.27 -1.85 0.12
CA SER A 145 -15.21 -1.23 -0.81
C SER A 145 -15.27 -1.93 -2.17
N PHE A 146 -16.48 -2.05 -2.72
CA PHE A 146 -16.71 -2.58 -4.07
C PHE A 146 -15.95 -1.80 -5.15
N LYS A 147 -15.99 -0.47 -5.08
CA LYS A 147 -15.27 0.42 -6.00
C LYS A 147 -13.76 0.11 -6.03
N ARG A 148 -13.14 0.00 -4.85
CA ARG A 148 -11.72 -0.32 -4.75
C ARG A 148 -11.43 -1.71 -5.32
N ARG A 149 -12.23 -2.70 -4.96
CA ARG A 149 -12.09 -4.09 -5.46
C ARG A 149 -12.15 -4.14 -6.98
N PHE A 150 -13.08 -3.41 -7.61
CA PHE A 150 -13.17 -3.33 -9.06
C PHE A 150 -11.92 -2.67 -9.69
N GLN A 151 -11.44 -1.57 -9.13
CA GLN A 151 -10.17 -0.95 -9.57
C GLN A 151 -8.99 -1.91 -9.48
N VAL A 152 -8.92 -2.69 -8.40
CA VAL A 152 -7.88 -3.72 -8.21
C VAL A 152 -7.98 -4.81 -9.28
N CYS A 153 -9.19 -5.23 -9.66
CA CYS A 153 -9.40 -6.17 -10.76
C CYS A 153 -8.86 -5.63 -12.10
N ILE A 154 -9.08 -4.34 -12.41
CA ILE A 154 -8.53 -3.69 -13.61
C ILE A 154 -6.99 -3.79 -13.65
N HIS A 155 -6.35 -3.43 -12.55
CA HIS A 155 -4.89 -3.53 -12.41
C HIS A 155 -4.38 -4.98 -12.47
N TYR A 156 -5.12 -5.92 -11.89
CA TYR A 156 -4.80 -7.35 -11.96
C TYR A 156 -4.81 -7.87 -13.38
N VAL A 157 -5.86 -7.55 -14.15
CA VAL A 157 -5.94 -7.90 -15.58
C VAL A 157 -4.74 -7.35 -16.35
N SER A 158 -4.44 -6.08 -16.18
CA SER A 158 -3.29 -5.45 -16.83
C SER A 158 -1.97 -6.16 -16.49
N SER A 159 -1.69 -6.43 -15.20
CA SER A 159 -0.51 -7.16 -14.76
C SER A 159 -0.45 -8.58 -15.33
N SER A 160 -1.60 -9.26 -15.38
CA SER A 160 -1.72 -10.63 -15.92
C SER A 160 -1.40 -10.68 -17.42
N ILE A 161 -1.83 -9.67 -18.18
CA ILE A 161 -1.47 -9.56 -19.60
C ILE A 161 0.05 -9.35 -19.77
N ILE A 162 0.66 -8.47 -18.96
CA ILE A 162 2.09 -8.19 -19.02
C ILE A 162 2.91 -9.46 -18.73
N CYS A 163 2.55 -10.22 -17.69
CA CYS A 163 3.26 -11.47 -17.35
C CYS A 163 2.77 -12.70 -18.17
N LYS A 164 1.89 -12.50 -19.18
CA LYS A 164 1.36 -13.55 -20.06
C LYS A 164 0.63 -14.68 -19.32
N ASN A 165 0.01 -14.38 -18.18
CA ASN A 165 -0.80 -15.35 -17.45
C ASN A 165 -2.13 -15.57 -18.15
N ARG A 166 -2.32 -16.72 -18.79
CA ARG A 166 -3.57 -17.08 -19.49
C ARG A 166 -4.68 -17.55 -18.53
N ASN A 167 -4.30 -17.96 -17.33
CA ASN A 167 -5.24 -18.51 -16.36
C ASN A 167 -5.75 -17.45 -15.36
N PHE A 168 -5.52 -16.17 -15.61
CA PHE A 168 -5.78 -15.09 -14.66
C PHE A 168 -7.24 -15.03 -14.16
N ILE A 169 -8.22 -15.38 -14.99
CA ILE A 169 -9.64 -15.43 -14.59
C ILE A 169 -9.87 -16.57 -13.58
N ALA A 170 -9.34 -17.76 -13.87
CA ALA A 170 -9.47 -18.92 -12.99
C ALA A 170 -8.78 -18.71 -11.64
N GLU A 171 -7.64 -18.03 -11.66
CA GLU A 171 -6.83 -17.70 -10.48
C GLU A 171 -7.34 -16.48 -9.69
N SER A 172 -8.29 -15.73 -10.24
CA SER A 172 -8.80 -14.54 -9.55
C SER A 172 -9.70 -14.92 -8.38
N PRO A 173 -9.50 -14.28 -7.19
CA PRO A 173 -10.44 -14.39 -6.07
C PRO A 173 -11.84 -13.83 -6.39
N CYS A 174 -11.92 -12.88 -7.34
CA CYS A 174 -13.15 -12.19 -7.72
C CYS A 174 -13.44 -12.38 -9.22
N LYS A 175 -13.72 -13.62 -9.65
CA LYS A 175 -13.83 -14.03 -11.07
C LYS A 175 -14.77 -13.14 -11.87
N LEU A 176 -16.01 -12.93 -11.42
CA LEU A 176 -17.00 -12.11 -12.12
C LEU A 176 -16.54 -10.65 -12.30
N LEU A 177 -16.04 -10.03 -11.22
CA LEU A 177 -15.50 -8.67 -11.29
C LEU A 177 -14.28 -8.59 -12.22
N THR A 178 -13.44 -9.62 -12.22
CA THR A 178 -12.28 -9.68 -13.11
C THR A 178 -12.71 -9.77 -14.58
N ILE A 179 -13.73 -10.56 -14.89
CA ILE A 179 -14.30 -10.63 -16.25
C ILE A 179 -14.81 -9.25 -16.68
N LEU A 180 -15.61 -8.59 -15.84
CA LEU A 180 -16.13 -7.24 -16.10
C LEU A 180 -15.01 -6.20 -16.24
N ALA A 181 -13.88 -6.40 -15.56
CA ALA A 181 -12.74 -5.51 -15.60
C ALA A 181 -11.84 -5.72 -16.84
N VAL A 182 -12.01 -6.79 -17.63
CA VAL A 182 -11.14 -7.10 -18.78
C VAL A 182 -11.00 -5.94 -19.76
N PRO A 183 -12.07 -5.29 -20.26
CA PRO A 183 -11.92 -4.19 -21.22
C PRO A 183 -11.05 -3.05 -20.69
N LEU A 184 -11.31 -2.62 -19.43
CA LEU A 184 -10.55 -1.54 -18.79
C LEU A 184 -9.12 -1.96 -18.45
N GLY A 185 -8.91 -3.22 -18.09
CA GLY A 185 -7.59 -3.79 -17.86
C GLY A 185 -6.74 -3.85 -19.13
N CYS A 186 -7.34 -4.15 -20.28
CA CYS A 186 -6.70 -4.09 -21.60
C CYS A 186 -6.30 -2.65 -21.95
N LEU A 187 -7.19 -1.69 -21.71
CA LEU A 187 -6.89 -0.26 -21.92
C LEU A 187 -5.72 0.20 -21.02
N LEU A 188 -5.73 -0.19 -19.74
CA LEU A 188 -4.65 0.12 -18.81
C LEU A 188 -3.33 -0.53 -19.24
N TYR A 189 -3.34 -1.80 -19.68
CA TYR A 189 -2.16 -2.45 -20.24
C TYR A 189 -1.59 -1.66 -21.42
N TRP A 190 -2.46 -1.23 -22.36
CA TRP A 190 -2.04 -0.47 -23.52
C TRP A 190 -1.41 0.88 -23.13
N LYS A 191 -2.02 1.58 -22.17
CA LYS A 191 -1.48 2.82 -21.59
C LYS A 191 -0.11 2.62 -20.95
N ILE A 192 0.06 1.57 -20.14
CA ILE A 192 1.34 1.22 -19.51
C ILE A 192 2.40 0.93 -20.57
N LYS A 193 2.08 0.08 -21.54
CA LYS A 193 2.98 -0.30 -22.62
C LYS A 193 3.45 0.91 -23.43
N HIS A 194 2.55 1.83 -23.75
CA HIS A 194 2.86 3.04 -24.49
C HIS A 194 3.74 3.99 -23.67
N SER A 195 3.39 4.21 -22.42
CA SER A 195 4.16 5.07 -21.51
C SER A 195 5.62 4.59 -21.31
N VAL A 196 5.84 3.27 -21.22
CA VAL A 196 7.18 2.72 -21.01
C VAL A 196 8.04 2.76 -22.29
N LYS A 197 7.43 2.79 -23.49
CA LYS A 197 8.17 2.89 -24.75
C LYS A 197 8.69 4.30 -25.06
N HIS A 198 8.11 5.31 -24.42
CA HIS A 198 8.43 6.72 -24.67
C HIS A 198 9.23 7.37 -23.53
N GLN A 199 9.68 6.57 -22.57
CA GLN A 199 10.65 6.93 -21.51
C GLN A 199 11.99 6.20 -21.71
#